data_16b7662ee67cc4f39772db33ca9679c0
#
_entry.id   16b7662ee67cc4f39772db33ca9679c0
#
_cell.length_a   1.000
_cell.length_b   1.000
_cell.length_c   1.000
_cell.angle_alpha   90.00
_cell.angle_beta   90.00
_cell.angle_gamma   90.00
#
_symmetry.space_group_name_H-M   'P 1'
#
loop_
_entity.id
_entity.type
_entity.pdbx_description
1 polymer ?
#
loop_
_entity_poly.entity_id
_entity_poly.type
_entity_poly.pdbx_seq_one_letter_code
_entity_poly.pdbx_strand_id
1 'polypeptide(L)'
;MTRTAPVPTAVTVLTLVLAACSGAGTATSPSPSAAPPATQAPATPPPASEAPSSQAPAAAQYVVNAVDLVDAANWDTAKTVTIEMSEFAFTPKDITLEAGQPYILEVANTGTVKHEFTAGDFFRTVATRKAETAESEVKVPFFTEIEVFAGKKAELFLIPLIPGTYKLVCEIEGHLEAGMFGTITVTGQTPASPAIKLADVASGPWVQDAAALVEAADWDAKKELTIELSEFAFTPKDITLEAGQPYVLKVVNKGTVKHEFTAEDFFGSVAFRKAEDASAEFKAPAPREVEVFAGKTIELYLIPTRAGTYELVCEIEGHFEAGMFGTITVTAAS
;
A
#
# COMPACT_ATOMS: atom_id res chain seq x y z
N MET A 1 -8.33 27.72 -50.93
CA MET A 1 -9.22 27.19 -51.99
C MET A 1 -9.54 25.75 -51.64
N THR A 2 -10.85 25.46 -51.65
CA THR A 2 -11.55 24.15 -51.66
C THR A 2 -11.51 23.36 -50.35
N ARG A 3 -12.51 23.30 -49.67
CA ARG A 3 -13.97 22.97 -49.63
C ARG A 3 -14.21 21.77 -48.73
N THR A 4 -14.92 22.04 -47.69
CA THR A 4 -15.60 21.15 -46.77
C THR A 4 -16.72 20.32 -47.44
N ALA A 5 -16.93 19.08 -46.97
CA ALA A 5 -18.20 18.38 -47.14
C ALA A 5 -18.61 17.68 -45.84
N PRO A 6 -19.91 17.72 -45.45
CA PRO A 6 -20.42 17.14 -44.22
C PRO A 6 -20.96 15.73 -44.41
N VAL A 7 -20.94 14.92 -43.35
CA VAL A 7 -21.54 13.59 -43.26
C VAL A 7 -22.91 13.67 -42.58
N PRO A 8 -23.94 12.99 -43.06
CA PRO A 8 -25.28 13.06 -42.51
C PRO A 8 -25.53 12.06 -41.38
N THR A 9 -26.29 12.52 -40.41
CA THR A 9 -26.87 11.82 -39.26
C THR A 9 -28.06 10.96 -39.73
N ALA A 10 -28.12 9.68 -39.42
CA ALA A 10 -29.29 8.84 -39.59
C ALA A 10 -29.92 8.58 -38.22
N VAL A 11 -31.16 9.07 -38.06
CA VAL A 11 -32.07 8.77 -36.96
C VAL A 11 -32.98 7.62 -37.39
N THR A 12 -32.99 6.53 -36.65
CA THR A 12 -33.94 5.43 -36.84
C THR A 12 -34.95 5.42 -35.69
N VAL A 13 -36.19 5.69 -36.03
CA VAL A 13 -37.38 5.62 -35.16
C VAL A 13 -37.92 4.21 -35.25
N LEU A 14 -38.11 3.52 -34.10
CA LEU A 14 -38.79 2.23 -34.02
C LEU A 14 -40.16 2.41 -33.38
N THR A 15 -41.21 2.13 -34.15
CA THR A 15 -42.62 2.24 -33.79
C THR A 15 -43.12 1.01 -33.04
N LEU A 16 -43.88 1.26 -31.98
CA LEU A 16 -44.63 0.32 -31.18
C LEU A 16 -45.90 -0.12 -31.90
N VAL A 17 -46.21 -1.41 -31.97
CA VAL A 17 -47.52 -1.93 -32.40
C VAL A 17 -48.15 -2.68 -31.24
N LEU A 18 -49.26 -2.14 -30.74
CA LEU A 18 -50.21 -2.85 -29.87
C LEU A 18 -51.18 -3.70 -30.75
N ALA A 19 -51.40 -4.93 -30.36
CA ALA A 19 -52.52 -5.72 -30.84
C ALA A 19 -53.31 -6.27 -29.63
N ALA A 20 -54.54 -5.83 -29.49
CA ALA A 20 -55.53 -6.39 -28.60
C ALA A 20 -56.41 -7.41 -29.40
N CYS A 21 -56.73 -8.53 -28.81
CA CYS A 21 -57.87 -9.35 -29.24
C CYS A 21 -58.54 -10.00 -28.04
N SER A 22 -59.84 -9.71 -27.95
CA SER A 22 -60.82 -10.28 -27.06
C SER A 22 -61.31 -11.64 -27.53
N GLY A 23 -61.68 -12.52 -26.61
CA GLY A 23 -62.41 -13.76 -26.96
C GLY A 23 -62.97 -14.47 -25.73
N ALA A 24 -64.28 -14.58 -25.69
CA ALA A 24 -65.10 -14.99 -24.56
C ALA A 24 -65.21 -16.51 -24.32
N GLY A 25 -65.39 -16.85 -23.05
CA GLY A 25 -66.38 -17.80 -22.55
C GLY A 25 -66.16 -19.28 -22.64
N THR A 26 -66.10 -19.97 -21.51
CA THR A 26 -67.13 -20.90 -21.01
C THR A 26 -66.72 -21.52 -19.67
N ALA A 27 -67.70 -21.65 -18.80
CA ALA A 27 -67.60 -22.22 -17.47
C ALA A 27 -67.52 -23.77 -17.49
N THR A 28 -66.81 -24.34 -16.49
CA THR A 28 -67.25 -25.59 -15.82
C THR A 28 -66.39 -25.90 -14.59
N SER A 29 -67.09 -26.06 -13.47
CA SER A 29 -66.99 -27.01 -12.33
C SER A 29 -65.69 -27.06 -11.47
N PRO A 30 -65.89 -27.22 -10.15
CA PRO A 30 -64.81 -27.05 -9.16
C PRO A 30 -64.03 -28.34 -8.93
N SER A 31 -62.73 -28.21 -8.74
CA SER A 31 -61.85 -29.25 -8.26
C SER A 31 -61.22 -28.87 -6.93
N PRO A 32 -60.77 -29.81 -6.10
CA PRO A 32 -60.69 -29.65 -4.67
C PRO A 32 -59.52 -28.76 -4.22
N SER A 33 -59.81 -28.07 -3.09
CA SER A 33 -58.87 -27.26 -2.30
C SER A 33 -57.49 -27.90 -2.14
N ALA A 34 -56.48 -27.29 -2.76
CA ALA A 34 -55.08 -27.53 -2.43
C ALA A 34 -54.71 -26.75 -1.17
N ALA A 35 -54.09 -27.46 -0.22
CA ALA A 35 -53.52 -26.86 0.99
C ALA A 35 -52.53 -25.74 0.67
N PRO A 36 -52.42 -24.67 1.48
CA PRO A 36 -51.46 -23.62 1.27
C PRO A 36 -50.03 -24.17 1.29
N PRO A 37 -49.12 -23.70 0.44
CA PRO A 37 -47.71 -24.09 0.48
C PRO A 37 -47.11 -23.70 1.84
N ALA A 38 -46.44 -24.64 2.48
CA ALA A 38 -45.69 -24.39 3.71
C ALA A 38 -44.68 -23.26 3.46
N THR A 39 -44.79 -22.21 4.22
CA THR A 39 -43.82 -21.13 4.25
C THR A 39 -42.48 -21.73 4.63
N GLN A 40 -41.56 -21.87 3.69
CA GLN A 40 -40.17 -22.19 4.00
C GLN A 40 -39.63 -21.07 4.85
N ALA A 41 -39.14 -21.41 6.03
CA ALA A 41 -38.34 -20.52 6.87
C ALA A 41 -37.15 -20.00 6.04
N PRO A 42 -36.75 -18.72 6.20
CA PRO A 42 -35.56 -18.20 5.52
C PRO A 42 -34.39 -19.12 5.82
N ALA A 43 -33.68 -19.56 4.79
CA ALA A 43 -32.44 -20.32 4.97
C ALA A 43 -31.48 -19.46 5.81
N THR A 44 -30.99 -20.01 6.91
CA THR A 44 -29.94 -19.39 7.71
C THR A 44 -28.75 -19.15 6.78
N PRO A 45 -28.21 -17.93 6.70
CA PRO A 45 -27.02 -17.69 5.90
C PRO A 45 -25.91 -18.63 6.38
N PRO A 46 -25.04 -19.14 5.49
CA PRO A 46 -23.89 -19.92 5.91
C PRO A 46 -23.06 -19.10 6.90
N PRO A 47 -22.46 -19.73 7.91
CA PRO A 47 -21.62 -19.02 8.87
C PRO A 47 -20.55 -18.25 8.07
N ALA A 48 -20.37 -16.97 8.40
CA ALA A 48 -19.31 -16.16 7.84
C ALA A 48 -17.98 -16.90 8.06
N SER A 49 -17.21 -17.09 6.98
CA SER A 49 -15.89 -17.70 7.06
C SER A 49 -15.02 -16.79 7.92
N GLU A 50 -14.65 -17.25 9.12
CA GLU A 50 -13.80 -16.47 10.00
C GLU A 50 -12.42 -16.28 9.36
N ALA A 51 -11.88 -15.05 9.46
CA ALA A 51 -10.53 -14.73 9.03
C ALA A 51 -9.52 -15.61 9.82
N PRO A 52 -8.45 -16.12 9.19
CA PRO A 52 -7.47 -16.96 9.86
C PRO A 52 -6.78 -16.19 10.98
N SER A 53 -6.50 -16.86 12.11
CA SER A 53 -5.69 -16.31 13.18
C SER A 53 -4.21 -16.33 12.77
N SER A 54 -3.47 -15.25 13.01
CA SER A 54 -2.02 -15.25 12.83
C SER A 54 -1.35 -16.17 13.84
N GLN A 55 -0.39 -16.97 13.40
CA GLN A 55 0.49 -17.78 14.25
C GLN A 55 1.91 -17.17 14.26
N ALA A 56 2.01 -15.85 14.09
CA ALA A 56 3.27 -15.14 14.15
C ALA A 56 3.95 -15.29 15.53
N PRO A 57 5.29 -15.22 15.60
CA PRO A 57 6.01 -15.16 16.88
C PRO A 57 5.51 -13.99 17.73
N ALA A 58 5.75 -14.09 19.05
CA ALA A 58 5.23 -13.19 20.08
C ALA A 58 5.11 -11.74 19.59
N ALA A 59 3.93 -11.18 19.78
CA ALA A 59 3.56 -9.87 19.27
C ALA A 59 4.67 -8.84 19.54
N ALA A 60 4.93 -8.02 18.53
CA ALA A 60 5.74 -6.81 18.61
C ALA A 60 7.26 -6.92 18.38
N GLN A 61 7.77 -7.98 17.79
CA GLN A 61 9.18 -8.01 17.33
C GLN A 61 9.30 -7.79 15.82
N TYR A 62 10.42 -7.22 15.40
CA TYR A 62 10.76 -7.04 13.97
C TYR A 62 12.23 -7.38 13.71
N VAL A 63 12.58 -7.59 12.44
CA VAL A 63 13.94 -7.88 12.00
C VAL A 63 14.75 -6.58 11.95
N VAL A 64 15.74 -6.42 12.87
CA VAL A 64 16.53 -5.19 12.97
C VAL A 64 17.72 -5.14 12.02
N ASN A 65 18.20 -6.27 11.56
CA ASN A 65 19.33 -6.35 10.62
C ASN A 65 18.89 -6.71 9.20
N ALA A 66 17.73 -6.20 8.79
CA ALA A 66 17.18 -6.46 7.46
C ALA A 66 18.14 -6.03 6.34
N VAL A 67 18.86 -4.91 6.50
CA VAL A 67 19.84 -4.41 5.52
C VAL A 67 20.96 -5.44 5.30
N ASP A 68 21.59 -5.93 6.38
CA ASP A 68 22.66 -6.92 6.28
C ASP A 68 22.20 -8.20 5.55
N LEU A 69 20.94 -8.62 5.79
CA LEU A 69 20.35 -9.81 5.18
C LEU A 69 20.02 -9.59 3.70
N VAL A 70 19.53 -8.40 3.35
CA VAL A 70 19.24 -7.98 1.98
C VAL A 70 20.52 -7.89 1.15
N ASP A 71 21.58 -7.30 1.71
CA ASP A 71 22.87 -7.11 1.02
C ASP A 71 23.63 -8.45 0.83
N ALA A 72 23.45 -9.37 1.75
CA ALA A 72 24.04 -10.72 1.64
C ALA A 72 23.30 -11.64 0.66
N ALA A 73 22.08 -11.28 0.24
CA ALA A 73 21.24 -12.13 -0.57
C ALA A 73 21.55 -12.02 -2.07
N ASN A 74 21.42 -13.16 -2.77
CA ASN A 74 21.49 -13.17 -4.24
C ASN A 74 20.13 -12.86 -4.85
N TRP A 75 19.92 -11.61 -5.24
CA TRP A 75 18.67 -11.14 -5.84
C TRP A 75 18.44 -11.64 -7.28
N ASP A 76 19.48 -12.16 -7.97
CA ASP A 76 19.32 -12.80 -9.28
C ASP A 76 18.51 -14.10 -9.21
N THR A 77 18.36 -14.65 -8.00
CA THR A 77 17.56 -15.86 -7.73
C THR A 77 16.17 -15.53 -7.19
N ALA A 78 15.79 -14.26 -7.13
CA ALA A 78 14.49 -13.86 -6.63
C ALA A 78 13.36 -14.48 -7.44
N LYS A 79 12.36 -15.00 -6.73
CA LYS A 79 11.14 -15.54 -7.35
C LYS A 79 10.05 -14.48 -7.36
N THR A 80 9.37 -14.32 -8.48
CA THR A 80 8.20 -13.43 -8.56
C THR A 80 6.93 -14.20 -8.21
N VAL A 81 6.11 -13.61 -7.36
CA VAL A 81 4.76 -14.07 -7.04
C VAL A 81 3.79 -12.93 -7.32
N THR A 82 2.89 -13.13 -8.28
CA THR A 82 1.83 -12.15 -8.58
C THR A 82 0.63 -12.42 -7.69
N ILE A 83 0.16 -11.35 -7.04
CA ILE A 83 -1.05 -11.35 -6.21
C ILE A 83 -1.99 -10.30 -6.81
N GLU A 84 -3.09 -10.77 -7.39
CA GLU A 84 -4.15 -9.89 -7.88
C GLU A 84 -5.12 -9.55 -6.75
N MET A 85 -5.46 -8.29 -6.62
CA MET A 85 -6.52 -7.78 -5.78
C MET A 85 -7.68 -7.33 -6.66
N SER A 86 -8.85 -7.83 -6.38
CA SER A 86 -10.10 -7.43 -7.04
C SER A 86 -11.17 -7.25 -5.98
N GLU A 87 -12.39 -6.85 -6.38
CA GLU A 87 -13.47 -6.64 -5.42
C GLU A 87 -13.68 -7.88 -4.56
N PHE A 88 -13.22 -7.73 -3.31
CA PHE A 88 -13.31 -8.64 -2.17
C PHE A 88 -12.52 -9.94 -2.29
N ALA A 89 -11.45 -9.97 -3.10
CA ALA A 89 -10.62 -11.16 -3.24
C ALA A 89 -9.12 -10.87 -3.45
N PHE A 90 -8.28 -11.75 -2.87
CA PHE A 90 -6.90 -11.95 -3.25
C PHE A 90 -6.79 -13.19 -4.15
N THR A 91 -6.00 -13.13 -5.21
CA THR A 91 -5.72 -14.27 -6.10
C THR A 91 -4.21 -14.40 -6.33
N PRO A 92 -3.54 -15.45 -5.81
CA PRO A 92 -4.11 -16.51 -4.98
C PRO A 92 -4.55 -15.99 -3.59
N LYS A 93 -5.56 -16.61 -3.01
CA LYS A 93 -6.04 -16.31 -1.65
C LYS A 93 -5.00 -16.72 -0.59
N ASP A 94 -4.35 -17.86 -0.82
CA ASP A 94 -3.34 -18.42 0.07
C ASP A 94 -1.98 -18.43 -0.65
N ILE A 95 -1.03 -17.69 -0.11
CA ILE A 95 0.31 -17.48 -0.65
C ILE A 95 1.28 -18.37 0.12
N THR A 96 2.13 -19.12 -0.58
CA THR A 96 3.18 -19.93 0.05
C THR A 96 4.55 -19.42 -0.38
N LEU A 97 5.40 -19.12 0.60
CA LEU A 97 6.76 -18.64 0.44
C LEU A 97 7.73 -19.56 1.19
N GLU A 98 9.01 -19.52 0.86
CA GLU A 98 10.06 -20.30 1.48
C GLU A 98 11.00 -19.38 2.28
N ALA A 99 11.28 -19.71 3.52
CA ALA A 99 12.18 -18.94 4.36
C ALA A 99 13.60 -18.87 3.77
N GLY A 100 14.19 -17.67 3.74
CA GLY A 100 15.52 -17.41 3.18
C GLY A 100 15.58 -17.22 1.67
N GLN A 101 14.48 -17.44 0.94
CA GLN A 101 14.41 -17.22 -0.49
C GLN A 101 14.01 -15.76 -0.77
N PRO A 102 14.76 -14.98 -1.58
CA PRO A 102 14.33 -13.66 -2.03
C PRO A 102 13.10 -13.74 -2.93
N TYR A 103 12.15 -12.81 -2.73
CA TYR A 103 10.93 -12.68 -3.52
C TYR A 103 10.69 -11.26 -4.00
N ILE A 104 10.03 -11.16 -5.14
CA ILE A 104 9.32 -9.97 -5.61
C ILE A 104 7.83 -10.33 -5.56
N LEU A 105 7.11 -9.75 -4.62
CA LEU A 105 5.66 -9.87 -4.59
C LEU A 105 5.08 -8.74 -5.44
N GLU A 106 4.57 -9.08 -6.63
CA GLU A 106 3.85 -8.15 -7.48
C GLU A 106 2.39 -8.10 -7.03
N VAL A 107 2.01 -7.03 -6.35
CA VAL A 107 0.66 -6.79 -5.86
C VAL A 107 -0.06 -5.90 -6.87
N ALA A 108 -0.98 -6.47 -7.63
CA ALA A 108 -1.69 -5.79 -8.73
C ALA A 108 -3.17 -5.63 -8.38
N ASN A 109 -3.66 -4.40 -8.40
CA ASN A 109 -5.07 -4.13 -8.24
C ASN A 109 -5.76 -4.15 -9.61
N THR A 110 -6.49 -5.22 -9.89
CA THR A 110 -7.28 -5.41 -11.12
C THR A 110 -8.74 -4.97 -10.96
N GLY A 111 -9.11 -4.50 -9.76
CA GLY A 111 -10.44 -4.00 -9.43
C GLY A 111 -10.67 -2.55 -9.84
N THR A 112 -11.82 -2.02 -9.43
CA THR A 112 -12.29 -0.67 -9.78
C THR A 112 -12.18 0.32 -8.62
N VAL A 113 -11.90 -0.18 -7.42
CA VAL A 113 -11.62 0.61 -6.21
C VAL A 113 -10.23 0.27 -5.68
N LYS A 114 -9.71 1.06 -4.76
CA LYS A 114 -8.45 0.77 -4.08
C LYS A 114 -8.58 -0.45 -3.17
N HIS A 115 -7.49 -1.18 -2.98
CA HIS A 115 -7.42 -2.34 -2.11
C HIS A 115 -6.14 -2.33 -1.30
N GLU A 116 -6.20 -2.88 -0.09
CA GLU A 116 -5.07 -2.99 0.83
C GLU A 116 -4.52 -4.41 0.90
N PHE A 117 -3.20 -4.50 0.88
CA PHE A 117 -2.43 -5.69 1.22
C PHE A 117 -1.88 -5.48 2.64
N THR A 118 -2.69 -5.81 3.65
CA THR A 118 -2.35 -5.64 5.06
C THR A 118 -1.93 -6.97 5.65
N ALA A 119 -0.66 -7.05 6.05
CA ALA A 119 -0.04 -8.25 6.59
C ALA A 119 1.06 -7.88 7.63
N GLY A 120 0.73 -7.02 8.60
CA GLY A 120 1.69 -6.43 9.52
C GLY A 120 2.53 -7.46 10.29
N ASP A 121 1.94 -8.59 10.71
CA ASP A 121 2.68 -9.67 11.37
C ASP A 121 3.70 -10.31 10.44
N PHE A 122 3.37 -10.55 9.18
CA PHE A 122 4.28 -11.06 8.17
C PHE A 122 5.41 -10.08 7.89
N PHE A 123 5.09 -8.81 7.64
CA PHE A 123 6.07 -7.79 7.30
C PHE A 123 7.15 -7.57 8.37
N ARG A 124 6.82 -7.78 9.65
CA ARG A 124 7.81 -7.72 10.73
C ARG A 124 8.81 -8.88 10.73
N THR A 125 8.48 -10.00 10.08
CA THR A 125 9.28 -11.24 10.06
C THR A 125 10.08 -11.45 8.78
N VAL A 126 10.14 -10.43 7.93
CA VAL A 126 10.88 -10.46 6.66
C VAL A 126 12.03 -9.46 6.69
N ALA A 127 13.07 -9.69 5.89
CA ALA A 127 14.02 -8.65 5.54
C ALA A 127 13.45 -7.90 4.33
N THR A 128 12.97 -6.68 4.58
CA THR A 128 12.43 -5.81 3.54
C THR A 128 13.56 -5.08 2.85
N ARG A 129 13.66 -5.20 1.51
CA ARG A 129 14.57 -4.40 0.69
C ARG A 129 13.93 -3.07 0.34
N LYS A 130 12.74 -3.10 -0.27
CA LYS A 130 12.00 -1.94 -0.78
C LYS A 130 10.58 -2.30 -1.19
N ALA A 131 9.74 -1.29 -1.37
CA ALA A 131 8.57 -1.34 -2.26
C ALA A 131 8.81 -0.39 -3.43
N GLU A 132 8.34 -0.78 -4.62
CA GLU A 132 8.52 -0.01 -5.86
C GLU A 132 7.21 0.06 -6.63
N THR A 133 6.97 1.21 -7.24
CA THR A 133 5.88 1.44 -8.20
C THR A 133 6.44 1.96 -9.52
N ALA A 134 5.59 2.41 -10.43
CA ALA A 134 6.03 3.13 -11.63
C ALA A 134 6.50 4.58 -11.34
N GLU A 135 6.32 5.05 -10.10
CA GLU A 135 6.55 6.44 -9.72
C GLU A 135 7.75 6.60 -8.79
N SER A 136 7.91 5.66 -7.86
CA SER A 136 8.84 5.79 -6.74
C SER A 136 9.27 4.44 -6.16
N GLU A 137 10.29 4.51 -5.30
CA GLU A 137 10.75 3.43 -4.44
C GLU A 137 10.74 3.92 -2.98
N VAL A 138 10.31 3.08 -2.06
CA VAL A 138 10.27 3.38 -0.61
C VAL A 138 11.01 2.31 0.16
N LYS A 139 12.00 2.71 0.97
CA LYS A 139 12.74 1.86 1.89
C LYS A 139 12.30 2.12 3.33
N VAL A 140 11.91 1.07 4.02
CA VAL A 140 11.39 1.12 5.39
C VAL A 140 11.98 -0.01 6.23
N PRO A 141 11.94 0.06 7.58
CA PRO A 141 12.29 -1.09 8.43
C PRO A 141 11.39 -2.30 8.16
N PHE A 142 10.09 -2.06 8.05
CA PHE A 142 9.06 -3.00 7.61
C PHE A 142 7.80 -2.22 7.23
N PHE A 143 7.01 -2.76 6.32
CA PHE A 143 5.68 -2.22 6.02
C PHE A 143 4.66 -2.70 7.05
N THR A 144 3.59 -1.97 7.22
CA THR A 144 2.39 -2.43 7.93
C THR A 144 1.28 -2.74 6.93
N GLU A 145 1.23 -1.96 5.85
CA GLU A 145 0.18 -2.01 4.84
C GLU A 145 0.67 -1.39 3.53
N ILE A 146 0.18 -1.91 2.43
CA ILE A 146 0.33 -1.34 1.09
C ILE A 146 -1.07 -1.22 0.49
N GLU A 147 -1.54 0.00 0.23
CA GLU A 147 -2.78 0.24 -0.50
C GLU A 147 -2.45 0.49 -1.98
N VAL A 148 -3.02 -0.28 -2.89
CA VAL A 148 -2.79 -0.14 -4.34
C VAL A 148 -4.04 0.43 -4.99
N PHE A 149 -3.89 1.49 -5.77
CA PHE A 149 -5.00 2.16 -6.43
C PHE A 149 -5.54 1.35 -7.62
N ALA A 150 -6.80 1.59 -7.99
CA ALA A 150 -7.47 0.86 -9.06
C ALA A 150 -6.65 0.84 -10.37
N GLY A 151 -6.43 -0.35 -10.92
CA GLY A 151 -5.65 -0.55 -12.14
C GLY A 151 -4.14 -0.32 -12.00
N LYS A 152 -3.62 -0.24 -10.77
CA LYS A 152 -2.20 -0.02 -10.47
C LYS A 152 -1.55 -1.26 -9.85
N LYS A 153 -0.23 -1.20 -9.68
CA LYS A 153 0.54 -2.23 -9.00
C LYS A 153 1.68 -1.66 -8.16
N ALA A 154 2.09 -2.43 -7.15
CA ALA A 154 3.31 -2.23 -6.39
C ALA A 154 4.10 -3.53 -6.34
N GLU A 155 5.42 -3.45 -6.30
CA GLU A 155 6.33 -4.58 -6.17
C GLU A 155 7.04 -4.52 -4.82
N LEU A 156 6.94 -5.59 -4.03
CA LEU A 156 7.57 -5.70 -2.72
C LEU A 156 8.77 -6.64 -2.82
N PHE A 157 9.95 -6.13 -2.59
CA PHE A 157 11.20 -6.88 -2.59
C PHE A 157 11.53 -7.30 -1.16
N LEU A 158 11.46 -8.59 -0.85
CA LEU A 158 11.62 -9.08 0.51
C LEU A 158 12.15 -10.51 0.59
N ILE A 159 12.65 -10.88 1.77
CA ILE A 159 13.10 -12.24 2.10
C ILE A 159 12.30 -12.68 3.32
N PRO A 160 11.37 -13.64 3.20
CA PRO A 160 10.72 -14.26 4.36
C PRO A 160 11.75 -14.97 5.23
N LEU A 161 11.69 -14.82 6.55
CA LEU A 161 12.74 -15.35 7.43
C LEU A 161 12.20 -16.33 8.48
N ILE A 162 10.99 -16.10 8.96
CA ILE A 162 10.43 -16.85 10.07
C ILE A 162 9.25 -17.70 9.56
N PRO A 163 9.34 -19.04 9.61
CA PRO A 163 8.23 -19.92 9.25
C PRO A 163 7.00 -19.69 10.10
N GLY A 164 5.82 -19.75 9.46
CA GLY A 164 4.54 -19.53 10.14
C GLY A 164 3.41 -19.28 9.13
N THR A 165 2.21 -19.14 9.65
CA THR A 165 1.03 -18.72 8.87
C THR A 165 0.57 -17.36 9.38
N TYR A 166 0.46 -16.42 8.48
CA TYR A 166 0.19 -15.02 8.74
C TYR A 166 -1.12 -14.62 8.08
N LYS A 167 -1.86 -13.71 8.71
CA LYS A 167 -3.04 -13.11 8.10
C LYS A 167 -2.68 -12.21 6.95
N LEU A 168 -3.51 -12.24 5.90
CA LEU A 168 -3.57 -11.24 4.85
C LEU A 168 -5.01 -10.72 4.79
N VAL A 169 -5.21 -9.42 4.90
CA VAL A 169 -6.55 -8.80 4.90
C VAL A 169 -6.54 -7.51 4.09
N CYS A 170 -7.71 -7.10 3.63
CA CYS A 170 -7.98 -5.73 3.22
C CYS A 170 -8.82 -5.09 4.34
N GLU A 171 -8.31 -4.01 4.96
CA GLU A 171 -8.96 -3.35 6.10
C GLU A 171 -9.88 -2.19 5.68
N ILE A 172 -10.03 -1.94 4.38
CA ILE A 172 -11.02 -0.99 3.87
C ILE A 172 -12.41 -1.42 4.35
N GLU A 173 -13.19 -0.46 4.84
CA GLU A 173 -14.52 -0.70 5.40
C GLU A 173 -15.40 -1.55 4.47
N GLY A 174 -15.94 -2.64 5.01
CA GLY A 174 -16.80 -3.60 4.30
C GLY A 174 -16.05 -4.66 3.48
N HIS A 175 -14.76 -4.51 3.19
CA HIS A 175 -14.02 -5.46 2.35
C HIS A 175 -13.72 -6.78 3.08
N LEU A 176 -13.33 -6.71 4.36
CA LEU A 176 -13.09 -7.90 5.17
C LEU A 176 -14.39 -8.71 5.36
N GLU A 177 -15.49 -8.05 5.67
CA GLU A 177 -16.82 -8.64 5.84
C GLU A 177 -17.33 -9.27 4.54
N ALA A 178 -16.94 -8.70 3.38
CA ALA A 178 -17.24 -9.26 2.06
C ALA A 178 -16.36 -10.46 1.69
N GLY A 179 -15.35 -10.81 2.52
CA GLY A 179 -14.50 -11.98 2.35
C GLY A 179 -13.10 -11.69 1.80
N MET A 180 -12.66 -10.43 1.77
CA MET A 180 -11.32 -10.07 1.28
C MET A 180 -10.25 -10.34 2.33
N PHE A 181 -9.92 -11.60 2.51
CA PHE A 181 -8.84 -12.09 3.36
C PHE A 181 -8.19 -13.33 2.76
N GLY A 182 -6.98 -13.61 3.20
CA GLY A 182 -6.20 -14.78 2.81
C GLY A 182 -5.14 -15.11 3.85
N THR A 183 -4.17 -15.94 3.45
CA THR A 183 -3.03 -16.31 4.30
C THR A 183 -1.72 -16.20 3.53
N ILE A 184 -0.64 -15.89 4.28
CA ILE A 184 0.72 -16.04 3.81
C ILE A 184 1.38 -17.11 4.68
N THR A 185 1.74 -18.24 4.06
CA THR A 185 2.44 -19.34 4.75
C THR A 185 3.91 -19.32 4.35
N VAL A 186 4.78 -19.11 5.34
CA VAL A 186 6.24 -19.25 5.17
C VAL A 186 6.64 -20.64 5.61
N THR A 187 7.18 -21.42 4.67
CA THR A 187 7.64 -22.80 4.87
C THR A 187 9.15 -22.88 5.04
N GLY A 188 9.66 -24.07 5.35
CA GLY A 188 11.09 -24.29 5.51
C GLY A 188 11.60 -24.01 6.91
N GLN A 189 12.86 -23.63 7.04
CA GLN A 189 13.51 -23.32 8.31
C GLN A 189 14.07 -21.91 8.28
N THR A 190 14.05 -21.24 9.42
CA THR A 190 14.73 -19.95 9.60
C THR A 190 16.20 -20.07 9.18
N PRO A 191 16.71 -19.20 8.28
CA PRO A 191 18.10 -19.22 7.85
C PRO A 191 19.07 -19.09 9.04
N ALA A 192 20.08 -19.94 9.09
CA ALA A 192 21.08 -19.92 10.17
C ALA A 192 22.19 -18.87 9.93
N SER A 193 22.40 -18.46 8.68
CA SER A 193 23.44 -17.50 8.30
C SER A 193 23.01 -16.69 7.08
N PRO A 194 23.15 -15.33 7.13
CA PRO A 194 23.47 -14.53 8.33
C PRO A 194 22.42 -14.69 9.43
N ALA A 195 22.86 -14.57 10.70
CA ALA A 195 21.95 -14.71 11.84
C ALA A 195 20.91 -13.60 11.87
N ILE A 196 19.65 -13.96 12.07
CA ILE A 196 18.54 -13.00 12.19
C ILE A 196 18.56 -12.39 13.59
N LYS A 197 18.46 -11.05 13.66
CA LYS A 197 18.37 -10.31 14.92
C LYS A 197 16.95 -9.72 15.02
N LEU A 198 16.30 -9.96 16.13
CA LEU A 198 14.96 -9.42 16.45
C LEU A 198 15.06 -8.43 17.58
N ALA A 199 14.26 -7.36 17.51
CA ALA A 199 14.03 -6.43 18.61
C ALA A 199 12.54 -6.11 18.74
N ASP A 200 12.15 -5.60 19.91
CA ASP A 200 10.78 -5.15 20.12
C ASP A 200 10.49 -3.92 19.25
N VAL A 201 9.33 -3.88 18.63
CA VAL A 201 8.86 -2.73 17.84
C VAL A 201 8.88 -1.45 18.68
N ALA A 202 8.54 -1.56 19.98
CA ALA A 202 8.59 -0.46 20.92
C ALA A 202 10.00 0.11 21.21
N SER A 203 11.06 -0.58 20.75
CA SER A 203 12.45 -0.10 20.86
C SER A 203 13.04 0.41 19.53
N GLY A 204 12.23 0.46 18.48
CA GLY A 204 12.66 0.93 17.17
C GLY A 204 13.01 2.43 17.14
N PRO A 205 13.83 2.86 16.17
CA PRO A 205 14.32 4.24 16.09
C PRO A 205 13.28 5.20 15.46
N TRP A 206 12.02 5.05 15.79
CA TRP A 206 10.91 5.90 15.34
C TRP A 206 10.05 6.37 16.51
N VAL A 207 9.16 7.31 16.27
CA VAL A 207 8.22 7.85 17.27
C VAL A 207 7.23 6.76 17.68
N GLN A 208 7.26 6.35 18.95
CA GLN A 208 6.51 5.18 19.43
C GLN A 208 4.99 5.41 19.51
N ASP A 209 4.57 6.64 19.76
CA ASP A 209 3.16 7.06 19.81
C ASP A 209 2.69 7.70 18.49
N ALA A 210 3.40 7.45 17.38
CA ALA A 210 3.12 8.03 16.07
C ALA A 210 1.66 7.86 15.64
N ALA A 211 1.08 6.67 15.82
CA ALA A 211 -0.30 6.40 15.45
C ALA A 211 -1.29 7.31 16.21
N ALA A 212 -1.10 7.48 17.51
CA ALA A 212 -1.95 8.36 18.33
C ALA A 212 -1.80 9.83 17.94
N LEU A 213 -0.57 10.27 17.64
CA LEU A 213 -0.31 11.63 17.17
C LEU A 213 -0.94 11.89 15.80
N VAL A 214 -0.85 10.94 14.89
CA VAL A 214 -1.46 11.01 13.56
C VAL A 214 -2.98 11.04 13.63
N GLU A 215 -3.59 10.23 14.50
CA GLU A 215 -5.04 10.19 14.72
C GLU A 215 -5.57 11.49 15.35
N ALA A 216 -4.85 12.04 16.32
CA ALA A 216 -5.24 13.26 17.03
C ALA A 216 -5.03 14.54 16.21
N ALA A 217 -4.26 14.49 15.12
CA ALA A 217 -3.87 15.67 14.36
C ALA A 217 -5.00 16.18 13.45
N ASP A 218 -5.10 17.50 13.34
CA ASP A 218 -5.96 18.15 12.36
C ASP A 218 -5.29 18.16 10.97
N TRP A 219 -5.60 17.18 10.15
CA TRP A 219 -5.08 17.06 8.80
C TRP A 219 -5.70 18.05 7.81
N ASP A 220 -6.78 18.75 8.16
CA ASP A 220 -7.32 19.84 7.35
C ASP A 220 -6.46 21.10 7.50
N ALA A 221 -5.78 21.24 8.64
CA ALA A 221 -4.82 22.32 8.91
C ALA A 221 -3.37 21.96 8.50
N LYS A 222 -3.14 20.88 7.77
CA LYS A 222 -1.80 20.51 7.29
C LYS A 222 -1.17 21.59 6.42
N LYS A 223 0.13 21.75 6.53
CA LYS A 223 0.92 22.59 5.61
C LYS A 223 1.48 21.73 4.48
N GLU A 224 1.48 22.26 3.27
CA GLU A 224 2.08 21.59 2.10
C GLU A 224 3.38 22.28 1.73
N LEU A 225 4.43 21.50 1.51
CA LEU A 225 5.72 21.98 1.06
C LEU A 225 6.19 21.15 -0.13
N THR A 226 6.47 21.82 -1.25
CA THR A 226 7.06 21.16 -2.42
C THR A 226 8.58 21.22 -2.32
N ILE A 227 9.22 20.07 -2.54
CA ILE A 227 10.67 19.90 -2.62
C ILE A 227 10.96 19.33 -3.99
N GLU A 228 11.62 20.14 -4.82
CA GLU A 228 12.02 19.72 -6.17
C GLU A 228 13.40 19.07 -6.10
N LEU A 229 13.53 17.91 -6.74
CA LEU A 229 14.78 17.21 -7.00
C LEU A 229 15.17 17.49 -8.45
N SER A 230 16.40 17.84 -8.68
CA SER A 230 16.99 17.98 -10.01
C SER A 230 18.42 17.49 -9.97
N GLU A 231 19.11 17.47 -11.12
CA GLU A 231 20.49 17.01 -11.16
C GLU A 231 21.34 17.80 -10.16
N PHE A 232 21.67 17.06 -9.07
CA PHE A 232 22.54 17.41 -7.94
C PHE A 232 22.02 18.55 -7.04
N ALA A 233 20.68 18.76 -6.98
CA ALA A 233 20.12 19.80 -6.10
C ALA A 233 18.74 19.43 -5.52
N PHE A 234 18.54 19.87 -4.27
CA PHE A 234 17.22 20.00 -3.62
C PHE A 234 16.79 21.48 -3.70
N THR A 235 15.52 21.74 -3.98
CA THR A 235 14.93 23.09 -3.98
C THR A 235 13.62 23.09 -3.22
N PRO A 236 13.52 23.75 -2.04
CA PRO A 236 14.62 24.45 -1.35
C PRO A 236 15.70 23.47 -0.85
N LYS A 237 16.97 23.95 -0.78
CA LYS A 237 18.09 23.18 -0.23
C LYS A 237 17.96 23.00 1.28
N ASP A 238 17.51 24.05 1.97
CA ASP A 238 17.30 24.08 3.40
C ASP A 238 15.80 24.19 3.68
N ILE A 239 15.26 23.18 4.34
CA ILE A 239 13.84 23.02 4.65
C ILE A 239 13.63 23.42 6.11
N THR A 240 12.59 24.22 6.38
CA THR A 240 12.20 24.56 7.76
C THR A 240 10.77 24.07 8.04
N LEU A 241 10.63 23.31 9.12
CA LEU A 241 9.37 22.77 9.61
C LEU A 241 9.17 23.17 11.07
N GLU A 242 7.95 23.05 11.57
CA GLU A 242 7.56 23.32 12.96
C GLU A 242 7.13 22.03 13.65
N ALA A 243 7.62 21.77 14.86
CA ALA A 243 7.23 20.59 15.63
C ALA A 243 5.75 20.63 15.99
N GLY A 244 5.06 19.49 15.90
CA GLY A 244 3.64 19.35 16.16
C GLY A 244 2.71 19.76 15.01
N GLN A 245 3.22 20.39 13.96
CA GLN A 245 2.44 20.77 12.78
C GLN A 245 2.38 19.62 11.77
N PRO A 246 1.19 19.18 11.30
CA PRO A 246 1.06 18.23 10.20
C PRO A 246 1.55 18.81 8.87
N TYR A 247 2.30 18.01 8.11
CA TYR A 247 2.81 18.38 6.79
C TYR A 247 2.51 17.32 5.75
N VAL A 248 2.36 17.77 4.50
CA VAL A 248 2.56 16.98 3.29
C VAL A 248 3.82 17.52 2.61
N LEU A 249 4.88 16.73 2.60
CA LEU A 249 6.07 17.02 1.83
C LEU A 249 5.90 16.39 0.45
N LYS A 250 5.70 17.24 -0.55
CA LYS A 250 5.56 16.83 -1.94
C LYS A 250 6.93 16.82 -2.61
N VAL A 251 7.52 15.63 -2.73
CA VAL A 251 8.84 15.43 -3.32
C VAL A 251 8.67 15.18 -4.82
N VAL A 252 9.13 16.11 -5.64
CA VAL A 252 8.91 16.13 -7.09
C VAL A 252 10.25 16.05 -7.82
N ASN A 253 10.48 15.00 -8.57
CA ASN A 253 11.67 14.88 -9.39
C ASN A 253 11.47 15.63 -10.74
N LYS A 254 12.15 16.75 -10.91
CA LYS A 254 12.19 17.55 -12.13
C LYS A 254 13.37 17.18 -13.05
N GLY A 255 14.25 16.32 -12.57
CA GLY A 255 15.42 15.85 -13.29
C GLY A 255 15.10 14.78 -14.33
N THR A 256 16.16 14.29 -14.96
CA THR A 256 16.11 13.27 -16.02
C THR A 256 16.55 11.89 -15.55
N VAL A 257 17.09 11.82 -14.34
CA VAL A 257 17.45 10.58 -13.64
C VAL A 257 16.67 10.48 -12.33
N LYS A 258 16.68 9.32 -11.70
CA LYS A 258 16.09 9.12 -10.37
C LYS A 258 16.91 9.86 -9.31
N HIS A 259 16.27 10.29 -8.25
CA HIS A 259 16.90 10.95 -7.11
C HIS A 259 16.31 10.43 -5.79
N GLU A 260 17.13 10.42 -4.75
CA GLU A 260 16.74 10.00 -3.40
C GLU A 260 16.54 11.20 -2.49
N PHE A 261 15.55 11.07 -1.63
CA PHE A 261 15.32 11.92 -0.45
C PHE A 261 15.61 11.04 0.77
N THR A 262 16.87 11.05 1.20
CA THR A 262 17.35 10.28 2.35
C THR A 262 17.58 11.20 3.52
N ALA A 263 16.87 10.95 4.64
CA ALA A 263 16.92 11.75 5.86
C ALA A 263 16.56 10.87 7.08
N GLU A 264 17.32 9.80 7.34
CA GLU A 264 16.96 8.75 8.30
C GLU A 264 16.73 9.28 9.71
N ASP A 265 17.63 10.17 10.22
CA ASP A 265 17.48 10.77 11.55
C ASP A 265 16.24 11.67 11.65
N PHE A 266 15.89 12.38 10.57
CA PHE A 266 14.66 13.17 10.49
C PHE A 266 13.45 12.25 10.53
N PHE A 267 13.41 11.21 9.71
CA PHE A 267 12.30 10.26 9.68
C PHE A 267 12.12 9.52 11.00
N GLY A 268 13.20 9.25 11.73
CA GLY A 268 13.16 8.72 13.10
C GLY A 268 12.57 9.72 14.13
N SER A 269 12.42 10.98 13.77
CA SER A 269 11.91 12.06 14.64
C SER A 269 10.50 12.55 14.28
N VAL A 270 9.81 11.88 13.36
CA VAL A 270 8.47 12.27 12.92
C VAL A 270 7.42 11.21 13.28
N ALA A 271 6.20 11.63 13.59
CA ALA A 271 5.04 10.76 13.53
C ALA A 271 4.65 10.61 12.06
N PHE A 272 5.05 9.49 11.46
CA PHE A 272 4.83 9.20 10.06
C PHE A 272 3.44 8.61 9.85
N ARG A 273 2.67 9.17 8.92
CA ARG A 273 1.34 8.68 8.57
C ARG A 273 1.40 7.74 7.39
N LYS A 274 2.01 8.17 6.28
CA LYS A 274 2.11 7.43 5.02
C LYS A 274 3.04 8.10 4.02
N ALA A 275 3.49 7.33 3.03
CA ALA A 275 3.95 7.83 1.74
C ALA A 275 2.93 7.46 0.67
N GLU A 276 2.70 8.35 -0.32
CA GLU A 276 1.71 8.13 -1.37
C GLU A 276 2.23 8.64 -2.70
N ASP A 277 2.08 7.82 -3.75
CA ASP A 277 2.30 8.24 -5.12
C ASP A 277 1.06 7.98 -6.00
N ALA A 278 1.16 8.14 -7.32
CA ALA A 278 0.02 7.93 -8.21
C ALA A 278 -0.40 6.46 -8.38
N SER A 279 0.29 5.53 -7.73
CA SER A 279 0.05 4.08 -7.85
C SER A 279 -0.35 3.43 -6.54
N ALA A 280 0.22 3.88 -5.42
CA ALA A 280 0.04 3.23 -4.14
C ALA A 280 0.26 4.18 -2.95
N GLU A 281 -0.26 3.75 -1.80
CA GLU A 281 0.01 4.29 -0.48
C GLU A 281 0.79 3.25 0.33
N PHE A 282 1.79 3.70 1.08
CA PHE A 282 2.67 2.85 1.90
C PHE A 282 2.60 3.29 3.35
N LYS A 283 2.27 2.36 4.25
CA LYS A 283 2.32 2.59 5.70
C LYS A 283 3.46 1.79 6.34
N ALA A 284 4.20 2.46 7.20
CA ALA A 284 5.35 1.92 7.93
C ALA A 284 5.55 2.75 9.22
N PRO A 285 6.35 2.27 10.19
CA PRO A 285 6.69 3.09 11.36
C PRO A 285 7.41 4.38 11.01
N ALA A 286 8.32 4.33 10.04
CA ALA A 286 9.02 5.45 9.43
C ALA A 286 9.66 5.01 8.12
N PRO A 287 9.77 5.84 7.09
CA PRO A 287 10.67 5.57 5.98
C PRO A 287 12.12 5.77 6.41
N ARG A 288 13.06 5.18 5.69
CA ARG A 288 14.48 5.52 5.75
C ARG A 288 14.85 6.44 4.59
N GLU A 289 14.26 6.14 3.45
CA GLU A 289 14.55 6.76 2.17
C GLU A 289 13.35 6.64 1.24
N VAL A 290 13.17 7.64 0.39
CA VAL A 290 12.30 7.55 -0.78
C VAL A 290 13.09 7.94 -2.03
N GLU A 291 13.01 7.11 -3.07
CA GLU A 291 13.58 7.38 -4.39
C GLU A 291 12.46 7.76 -5.34
N VAL A 292 12.61 8.87 -6.04
CA VAL A 292 11.59 9.38 -6.97
C VAL A 292 12.13 9.27 -8.39
N PHE A 293 11.38 8.60 -9.26
CA PHE A 293 11.79 8.42 -10.65
C PHE A 293 11.65 9.72 -11.47
N ALA A 294 12.39 9.81 -12.57
CA ALA A 294 12.42 11.01 -13.40
C ALA A 294 11.01 11.49 -13.81
N GLY A 295 10.70 12.74 -13.51
CA GLY A 295 9.41 13.36 -13.79
C GLY A 295 8.26 12.94 -12.88
N LYS A 296 8.55 12.20 -11.80
CA LYS A 296 7.55 11.63 -10.87
C LYS A 296 7.46 12.39 -9.56
N THR A 297 6.49 11.98 -8.73
CA THR A 297 6.19 12.64 -7.46
C THR A 297 5.79 11.60 -6.42
N ILE A 298 6.23 11.81 -5.18
CA ILE A 298 5.73 11.12 -3.99
C ILE A 298 5.37 12.16 -2.92
N GLU A 299 4.33 11.90 -2.15
CA GLU A 299 3.89 12.74 -1.04
C GLU A 299 4.12 12.02 0.29
N LEU A 300 4.77 12.71 1.24
CA LEU A 300 5.07 12.19 2.57
C LEU A 300 4.21 12.93 3.59
N TYR A 301 3.33 12.20 4.27
CA TYR A 301 2.42 12.71 5.30
C TYR A 301 3.03 12.47 6.67
N LEU A 302 3.38 13.53 7.38
CA LEU A 302 4.12 13.42 8.64
C LEU A 302 3.89 14.60 9.59
N ILE A 303 4.24 14.39 10.86
CA ILE A 303 4.26 15.43 11.90
C ILE A 303 5.65 15.41 12.54
N PRO A 304 6.49 16.44 12.35
CA PRO A 304 7.75 16.53 13.06
C PRO A 304 7.49 16.61 14.59
N THR A 305 8.20 15.81 15.39
CA THR A 305 7.97 15.79 16.85
C THR A 305 9.14 16.33 17.65
N ARG A 306 10.34 16.41 17.06
CA ARG A 306 11.56 16.80 17.77
C ARG A 306 12.29 17.92 17.04
N ALA A 307 12.47 19.06 17.71
CA ALA A 307 13.28 20.16 17.21
C ALA A 307 14.75 19.73 17.00
N GLY A 308 15.35 20.19 15.91
CA GLY A 308 16.73 19.85 15.54
C GLY A 308 17.05 20.22 14.11
N THR A 309 18.30 19.98 13.70
CA THR A 309 18.75 20.08 12.32
C THR A 309 19.24 18.72 11.87
N TYR A 310 18.72 18.26 10.75
CA TYR A 310 18.92 16.93 10.19
C TYR A 310 19.54 17.03 8.80
N GLU A 311 20.38 16.08 8.45
CA GLU A 311 20.90 15.97 7.08
C GLU A 311 19.81 15.52 6.11
N LEU A 312 19.91 16.04 4.89
CA LEU A 312 19.15 15.59 3.72
C LEU A 312 20.16 15.32 2.62
N VAL A 313 20.18 14.09 2.09
CA VAL A 313 21.14 13.68 1.07
C VAL A 313 20.48 12.89 -0.05
N CYS A 314 21.12 12.85 -1.20
CA CYS A 314 20.90 11.85 -2.24
C CYS A 314 22.10 10.90 -2.24
N GLU A 315 21.88 9.62 -1.92
CA GLU A 315 22.95 8.62 -1.77
C GLU A 315 23.30 7.91 -3.08
N ILE A 316 22.63 8.25 -4.18
CA ILE A 316 23.01 7.73 -5.51
C ILE A 316 24.47 8.11 -5.79
N GLU A 317 25.26 7.14 -6.26
CA GLU A 317 26.69 7.30 -6.54
C GLU A 317 27.00 8.55 -7.37
N GLY A 318 27.86 9.41 -6.83
CA GLY A 318 28.29 10.67 -7.45
C GLY A 318 27.35 11.87 -7.20
N HIS A 319 26.13 11.67 -6.70
CA HIS A 319 25.20 12.79 -6.50
C HIS A 319 25.55 13.64 -5.30
N PHE A 320 25.95 13.03 -4.18
CA PHE A 320 26.40 13.73 -2.97
C PHE A 320 27.66 14.55 -3.28
N GLU A 321 28.65 13.97 -3.94
CA GLU A 321 29.90 14.62 -4.32
C GLU A 321 29.67 15.79 -5.31
N ALA A 322 28.60 15.70 -6.11
CA ALA A 322 28.19 16.77 -7.02
C ALA A 322 27.42 17.90 -6.31
N GLY A 323 27.10 17.75 -5.01
CA GLY A 323 26.48 18.79 -4.20
C GLY A 323 25.02 18.54 -3.84
N MET A 324 24.47 17.36 -4.10
CA MET A 324 23.07 17.02 -3.79
C MET A 324 22.89 16.65 -2.32
N PHE A 325 22.97 17.66 -1.48
CA PHE A 325 22.70 17.59 -0.04
C PHE A 325 22.03 18.90 0.44
N GLY A 326 21.37 18.83 1.56
CA GLY A 326 20.68 19.97 2.20
C GLY A 326 20.46 19.71 3.68
N THR A 327 19.58 20.51 4.28
CA THR A 327 19.23 20.39 5.70
C THR A 327 17.72 20.46 5.90
N ILE A 328 17.24 19.76 6.93
CA ILE A 328 15.87 19.88 7.44
C ILE A 328 15.97 20.41 8.88
N THR A 329 15.51 21.63 9.12
CA THR A 329 15.46 22.25 10.44
C THR A 329 14.03 22.18 10.97
N VAL A 330 13.85 21.51 12.09
CA VAL A 330 12.59 21.50 12.84
C VAL A 330 12.70 22.50 13.98
N THR A 331 11.88 23.54 13.96
CA THR A 331 11.77 24.52 15.05
C THR A 331 10.85 23.98 16.15
N ALA A 332 11.01 24.49 17.39
CA ALA A 332 10.05 24.19 18.46
C ALA A 332 8.65 24.68 18.08
N ALA A 333 7.62 24.02 18.62
CA ALA A 333 6.24 24.49 18.49
C ALA A 333 6.11 25.91 19.05
N SER A 334 5.41 26.78 18.34
CA SER A 334 5.17 28.19 18.74
C SER A 334 4.14 28.32 19.86
#